data_36afec8070213d041758bc65b45f0de9
#
_entry.id   36afec8070213d041758bc65b45f0de9
#
_cell.length_a   1.000
_cell.length_b   1.000
_cell.length_c   1.000
_cell.angle_alpha   90.00
_cell.angle_beta   90.00
_cell.angle_gamma   90.00
#
_symmetry.space_group_name_H-M   'P 1'
#
loop_
_entity.id
_entity.type
_entity.pdbx_description
1 polymer ?
#
loop_
_entity_poly.entity_id
_entity_poly.type
_entity_poly.pdbx_seq_one_letter_code
_entity_poly.pdbx_strand_id
1 'polypeptide(L)' 'MIKTLTLHQASKYLRDRGLSLCSDTLAGGLEQGVYPFGVCIRTGRSRVFQIFKRKLDLWIEEVDED' A
#
# COMPACT_ATOMS: atom_id res chain seq x y z
N MET A 1 -5.80 17.16 5.68
CA MET A 1 -4.36 16.83 5.71
C MET A 1 -4.14 15.43 5.14
N ILE A 2 -3.11 15.26 4.33
CA ILE A 2 -2.84 13.96 3.71
C ILE A 2 -2.15 13.04 4.71
N LYS A 3 -2.70 11.83 4.88
CA LYS A 3 -2.07 10.79 5.71
C LYS A 3 -1.47 9.72 4.81
N THR A 4 -0.20 9.42 5.04
CA THR A 4 0.50 8.37 4.32
C THR A 4 0.99 7.31 5.30
N LEU A 5 1.25 6.12 4.77
CA LEU A 5 1.79 4.99 5.52
C LEU A 5 3.08 4.53 4.87
N THR A 6 4.01 4.04 5.69
CA THR A 6 5.18 3.35 5.16
C THR A 6 4.78 1.96 4.68
N LEU A 7 5.67 1.30 3.92
CA LEU A 7 5.41 -0.08 3.50
C LEU A 7 5.15 -1.00 4.69
N HIS A 8 5.92 -0.82 5.74
CA HIS A 8 5.79 -1.63 6.96
C HIS A 8 4.45 -1.40 7.65
N GLN A 9 4.07 -0.13 7.76
CA GLN A 9 2.79 0.24 8.38
C GLN A 9 1.62 -0.29 7.57
N ALA A 10 1.70 -0.17 6.25
CA ALA A 10 0.63 -0.64 5.37
C ALA A 10 0.51 -2.16 5.42
N SER A 11 1.64 -2.86 5.44
CA SER A 11 1.67 -4.32 5.55
C SER A 11 0.99 -4.78 6.83
N LYS A 12 1.31 -4.15 7.96
CA LYS A 12 0.69 -4.46 9.24
C LYS A 12 -0.79 -4.14 9.25
N TYR A 13 -1.15 -3.00 8.68
CA TYR A 13 -2.54 -2.54 8.60
C TYR A 13 -3.40 -3.54 7.83
N LEU A 14 -2.88 -4.05 6.71
CA LEU A 14 -3.58 -5.05 5.91
C LEU A 14 -3.67 -6.40 6.63
N ARG A 15 -2.59 -6.79 7.30
CA ARG A 15 -2.57 -8.05 8.05
C ARG A 15 -3.62 -8.06 9.15
N ASP A 16 -3.79 -6.93 9.82
CA ASP A 16 -4.79 -6.80 10.90
C ASP A 16 -6.21 -6.95 10.35
N ARG A 17 -6.39 -6.83 9.04
CA ARG A 17 -7.67 -6.95 8.37
C ARG A 17 -7.81 -8.24 7.56
N GLY A 18 -6.87 -9.15 7.74
CA GLY A 18 -6.95 -10.48 7.14
C GLY A 18 -6.20 -10.67 5.83
N LEU A 19 -5.48 -9.66 5.35
CA LEU A 19 -4.72 -9.79 4.13
C LEU A 19 -3.22 -9.77 4.44
N SER A 20 -2.59 -10.94 4.32
CA SER A 20 -1.16 -11.08 4.60
C SER A 20 -0.34 -10.72 3.36
N LEU A 21 0.21 -9.52 3.37
CA LEU A 21 1.14 -9.05 2.34
C LEU A 21 2.41 -8.60 3.04
N CYS A 22 3.53 -9.18 2.66
CA CYS A 22 4.81 -8.68 3.17
C CYS A 22 5.19 -7.39 2.45
N SER A 23 6.10 -6.63 3.06
CA SER A 23 6.52 -5.34 2.51
C SER A 23 7.07 -5.47 1.09
N ASP A 24 7.82 -6.53 0.81
CA ASP A 24 8.41 -6.74 -0.52
C ASP A 24 7.35 -6.97 -1.58
N THR A 25 6.34 -7.78 -1.27
CA THR A 25 5.24 -8.04 -2.21
C THR A 25 4.42 -6.77 -2.43
N LEU A 26 4.17 -6.03 -1.36
CA LEU A 26 3.45 -4.76 -1.45
C LEU A 26 4.23 -3.77 -2.33
N ALA A 27 5.53 -3.66 -2.12
CA ALA A 27 6.39 -2.80 -2.93
C ALA A 27 6.34 -3.20 -4.41
N GLY A 28 6.43 -4.50 -4.68
CA GLY A 28 6.35 -5.01 -6.05
C GLY A 28 5.03 -4.66 -6.71
N GLY A 29 3.92 -4.79 -5.98
CA GLY A 29 2.60 -4.45 -6.51
C GLY A 29 2.46 -2.96 -6.80
N LEU A 30 3.02 -2.12 -5.95
CA LEU A 30 3.00 -0.67 -6.17
C LEU A 30 3.86 -0.28 -7.38
N GLU A 31 5.01 -0.93 -7.56
CA GLU A 31 5.85 -0.70 -8.74
C GLU A 31 5.13 -1.06 -10.03
N GLN A 32 4.38 -2.14 -10.01
CA GLN A 32 3.64 -2.62 -11.18
C GLN A 32 2.34 -1.86 -11.40
N GLY A 33 1.95 -1.02 -10.46
CA GLY A 33 0.73 -0.24 -10.58
C GLY A 33 -0.54 -1.03 -10.41
N VAL A 34 -0.47 -2.20 -9.76
CA VAL A 34 -1.65 -3.04 -9.56
C VAL A 34 -2.46 -2.66 -8.31
N TYR A 35 -1.87 -1.87 -7.42
CA TYR A 35 -2.56 -1.40 -6.23
C TYR A 35 -2.92 0.09 -6.38
N PRO A 36 -4.20 0.45 -6.29
CA PRO A 36 -4.62 1.84 -6.51
C PRO A 36 -4.43 2.78 -5.32
N PHE A 37 -3.94 2.26 -4.20
CA PHE A 37 -3.86 3.03 -2.96
C PHE A 37 -2.50 3.69 -2.72
N GLY A 38 -1.59 3.54 -3.64
CA GLY A 38 -0.26 4.13 -3.49
C GLY A 38 0.49 4.25 -4.80
N VAL A 39 1.66 4.86 -4.71
CA VAL A 39 2.52 5.08 -5.87
C VAL A 39 3.95 4.72 -5.52
N CYS A 40 4.72 4.37 -6.56
CA CYS A 40 6.15 4.18 -6.47
C CYS A 40 6.82 5.20 -7.37
N ILE A 41 7.68 6.02 -6.80
CA ILE A 41 8.43 7.03 -7.54
C ILE A 41 9.89 6.61 -7.58
N ARG A 42 10.44 6.48 -8.78
CA ARG A 42 11.84 6.17 -8.95
C ARG A 42 12.63 7.46 -9.15
N THR A 43 13.66 7.65 -8.31
CA THR A 43 14.56 8.79 -8.44
C THR A 43 15.98 8.27 -8.43
N GLY A 44 16.62 8.23 -9.61
CA GLY A 44 17.96 7.69 -9.73
C GLY A 44 18.03 6.24 -9.25
N ARG A 45 18.76 5.98 -8.17
CA ARG A 45 18.91 4.63 -7.60
C ARG A 45 17.89 4.32 -6.52
N SER A 46 17.09 5.29 -6.14
CA SER A 46 16.16 5.15 -5.02
C SER A 46 14.73 4.96 -5.51
N ARG A 47 13.96 4.29 -4.67
CA ARG A 47 12.52 4.15 -4.87
C ARG A 47 11.82 4.75 -3.66
N VAL A 48 10.85 5.60 -3.91
CA VAL A 48 10.04 6.20 -2.86
C VAL A 48 8.62 5.67 -3.00
N PHE A 49 8.11 5.12 -1.92
CA PHE A 49 6.75 4.58 -1.88
C PHE A 49 5.87 5.50 -1.06
N GLN A 50 4.72 5.85 -1.63
CA GLN A 50 3.73 6.65 -0.92
C GLN A 50 2.42 5.89 -0.92
N ILE A 51 1.93 5.54 0.26
CA ILE A 51 0.67 4.83 0.41
C ILE A 51 -0.29 5.77 1.12
N PHE A 52 -1.40 6.08 0.44
CA PHE A 52 -2.38 7.02 0.96
C PHE A 52 -3.41 6.26 1.79
N LYS A 53 -3.48 6.59 3.07
CA LYS A 53 -4.33 5.86 4.01
C LYS A 53 -5.80 5.87 3.57
N ARG A 54 -6.29 7.01 3.10
CA ARG A 54 -7.68 7.12 2.66
C ARG A 54 -7.98 6.17 1.49
N LYS A 55 -7.09 6.13 0.50
CA LYS A 55 -7.27 5.24 -0.64
C LYS A 55 -7.16 3.77 -0.22
N LEU A 56 -6.27 3.47 0.71
CA LEU A 56 -6.13 2.13 1.24
C LEU A 56 -7.41 1.69 1.95
N ASP A 57 -7.99 2.55 2.77
CA ASP A 57 -9.24 2.24 3.46
C ASP A 57 -10.37 1.98 2.48
N LEU A 58 -10.48 2.78 1.42
CA LEU A 58 -11.49 2.58 0.38
C LEU A 58 -11.29 1.27 -0.37
N TRP A 59 -10.05 0.94 -0.69
CA TRP A 59 -9.72 -0.31 -1.36
C TRP A 59 -10.06 -1.51 -0.48
N ILE A 60 -9.78 -1.42 0.82
CA ILE A 60 -10.13 -2.49 1.76
C ILE A 60 -11.64 -2.71 1.78
N GLU A 61 -12.42 -1.63 1.79
CA GLU A 61 -13.88 -1.74 1.74
C GLU A 61 -14.35 -2.46 0.49
N GLU A 62 -13.71 -2.20 -0.64
CA GLU A 62 -14.09 -2.82 -1.92
C GLU A 62 -13.82 -4.32 -1.95
N VAL A 63 -12.75 -4.77 -1.30
CA VAL A 63 -12.35 -6.18 -1.36
C VAL A 63 -12.80 -6.97 -0.14
N ASP A 64 -13.30 -6.31 0.88
CA ASP A 64 -13.79 -6.96 2.09
C ASP A 64 -15.12 -7.66 1.78
N GLU A 65 -15.17 -8.94 2.06
CA GLU A 65 -16.36 -9.75 1.77
C GLU A 65 -17.34 -9.81 2.92
N ASP A 66 -17.00 -9.16 4.01
CA ASP A 66 -17.80 -9.22 5.19
C ASP A 66 -18.92 -8.18 5.17
#